data_9ea9d89307998a2cb314f181ce33dcf4
#
_entry.id   9ea9d89307998a2cb314f181ce33dcf4
#
_cell.length_a   1.000
_cell.length_b   1.000
_cell.length_c   1.000
_cell.angle_alpha   90.00
_cell.angle_beta   90.00
_cell.angle_gamma   90.00
#
_symmetry.space_group_name_H-M   'P 1'
#
loop_
_entity.id
_entity.type
_entity.pdbx_description
1 polymer ?
#
loop_
_entity_poly.entity_id
_entity_poly.type
_entity_poly.pdbx_seq_one_letter_code
_entity_poly.pdbx_strand_id
1 'polypeptide(L)'
;YIQTGQIDSKFGFDLSQVDEIVNLIKNEYKNLVLRGLHAHIGSQIFELQCYYDEVEILVKEISRIKEQFGLTLDEMNIGGGLGVKYTDFDTPPDVETLAKVVTEAMTKYAVEIPTIYIEPGRSIISTSGVTLYTVGSSKQVPNGRKYVAVDGGMADNPRPSMYQAEYIAQVANKPV
;
A
#
# COMPACT_ATOMS: atom_id res chain seq x y z
N TYR A 1 -4.43 9.33 -1.68
CA TYR A 1 -4.83 7.97 -1.28
C TYR A 1 -5.39 7.23 -2.50
N ILE A 2 -4.81 6.08 -2.82
CA ILE A 2 -5.24 5.22 -3.94
C ILE A 2 -5.83 3.96 -3.32
N GLN A 3 -7.13 3.76 -3.50
CA GLN A 3 -7.83 2.55 -3.04
C GLN A 3 -7.62 1.41 -4.04
N THR A 4 -7.22 0.23 -3.55
CA THR A 4 -7.06 -0.99 -4.37
C THR A 4 -8.13 -2.04 -4.09
N GLY A 5 -8.72 -2.04 -2.90
CA GLY A 5 -9.77 -2.96 -2.48
C GLY A 5 -11.19 -2.47 -2.83
N GLN A 6 -11.53 -2.42 -4.11
CA GLN A 6 -12.89 -2.11 -4.56
C GLN A 6 -13.64 -3.39 -4.91
N ILE A 7 -14.98 -3.37 -4.80
CA ILE A 7 -15.84 -4.53 -5.11
C ILE A 7 -15.59 -5.06 -6.52
N ASP A 8 -15.34 -4.17 -7.48
CA ASP A 8 -15.00 -4.52 -8.87
C ASP A 8 -13.48 -4.47 -9.10
N SER A 9 -12.73 -5.17 -8.24
CA SER A 9 -11.28 -5.28 -8.35
C SER A 9 -10.89 -6.61 -8.99
N LYS A 10 -9.85 -6.59 -9.83
CA LYS A 10 -9.26 -7.82 -10.39
C LYS A 10 -8.37 -8.57 -9.40
N PHE A 11 -8.12 -8.02 -8.22
CA PHE A 11 -7.20 -8.58 -7.22
C PHE A 11 -7.96 -9.24 -6.08
N GLY A 12 -7.41 -10.35 -5.60
CA GLY A 12 -7.89 -11.04 -4.42
C GLY A 12 -9.24 -11.72 -4.61
N PHE A 13 -9.85 -12.05 -3.50
CA PHE A 13 -11.15 -12.71 -3.40
C PHE A 13 -12.06 -11.90 -2.49
N ASP A 14 -13.35 -11.89 -2.77
CA ASP A 14 -14.34 -11.36 -1.84
C ASP A 14 -14.46 -12.24 -0.60
N LEU A 15 -14.74 -11.63 0.56
CA LEU A 15 -14.89 -12.38 1.81
C LEU A 15 -15.97 -13.48 1.73
N SER A 16 -17.01 -13.30 0.92
CA SER A 16 -18.05 -14.30 0.70
C SER A 16 -17.53 -15.58 0.00
N GLN A 17 -16.37 -15.51 -0.67
CA GLN A 17 -15.76 -16.65 -1.37
C GLN A 17 -14.78 -17.45 -0.50
N VAL A 18 -14.44 -16.94 0.69
CA VAL A 18 -13.41 -17.57 1.54
C VAL A 18 -13.76 -19.00 1.91
N ASP A 19 -15.01 -19.29 2.23
CA ASP A 19 -15.45 -20.63 2.60
C ASP A 19 -15.25 -21.65 1.46
N GLU A 20 -15.59 -21.25 0.25
CA GLU A 20 -15.38 -22.07 -0.94
C GLU A 20 -13.88 -22.34 -1.15
N ILE A 21 -13.06 -21.30 -1.07
CA ILE A 21 -11.60 -21.40 -1.28
C ILE A 21 -10.96 -22.30 -0.22
N VAL A 22 -11.32 -22.11 1.05
CA VAL A 22 -10.81 -22.97 2.15
C VAL A 22 -11.18 -24.43 1.92
N ASN A 23 -12.44 -24.70 1.52
CA ASN A 23 -12.90 -26.04 1.21
C ASN A 23 -12.14 -26.66 0.02
N LEU A 24 -11.92 -25.91 -1.06
CA LEU A 24 -11.14 -26.37 -2.23
C LEU A 24 -9.69 -26.72 -1.83
N ILE A 25 -9.02 -25.85 -1.09
CA ILE A 25 -7.65 -26.11 -0.63
C ILE A 25 -7.61 -27.35 0.28
N LYS A 26 -8.54 -27.46 1.22
CA LYS A 26 -8.58 -28.55 2.19
C LYS A 26 -8.87 -29.91 1.54
N ASN A 27 -9.80 -29.95 0.58
CA ASN A 27 -10.35 -31.20 0.07
C ASN A 27 -9.77 -31.63 -1.29
N GLU A 28 -9.47 -30.68 -2.17
CA GLU A 28 -9.12 -30.96 -3.57
C GLU A 28 -7.64 -30.69 -3.87
N TYR A 29 -7.08 -29.58 -3.38
CA TYR A 29 -5.72 -29.18 -3.72
C TYR A 29 -4.69 -29.67 -2.70
N LYS A 30 -4.35 -30.97 -2.76
CA LYS A 30 -3.44 -31.62 -1.79
C LYS A 30 -2.01 -31.08 -1.76
N ASN A 31 -1.61 -30.33 -2.80
CA ASN A 31 -0.29 -29.69 -2.89
C ASN A 31 -0.27 -28.26 -2.37
N LEU A 32 -1.41 -27.74 -1.87
CA LEU A 32 -1.53 -26.40 -1.28
C LEU A 32 -1.68 -26.50 0.22
N VAL A 33 -1.08 -25.55 0.90
CA VAL A 33 -1.23 -25.34 2.35
C VAL A 33 -1.63 -23.90 2.57
N LEU A 34 -2.82 -23.69 3.13
CA LEU A 34 -3.25 -22.35 3.52
C LEU A 34 -2.51 -21.93 4.79
N ARG A 35 -1.65 -20.93 4.69
CA ARG A 35 -0.82 -20.45 5.79
C ARG A 35 -1.40 -19.21 6.46
N GLY A 36 -2.11 -18.38 5.72
CA GLY A 36 -2.57 -17.11 6.21
C GLY A 36 -3.48 -16.35 5.26
N LEU A 37 -3.79 -15.13 5.64
CA LEU A 37 -4.54 -14.19 4.84
C LEU A 37 -3.68 -12.97 4.49
N HIS A 38 -3.90 -12.43 3.30
CA HIS A 38 -3.27 -11.22 2.80
C HIS A 38 -4.33 -10.21 2.34
N ALA A 39 -4.12 -8.96 2.71
CA ALA A 39 -4.84 -7.84 2.11
C ALA A 39 -3.86 -6.71 1.75
N HIS A 40 -4.28 -5.85 0.84
CA HIS A 40 -3.53 -4.64 0.46
C HIS A 40 -4.54 -3.53 0.14
N ILE A 41 -4.72 -2.60 1.05
CA ILE A 41 -5.82 -1.64 1.03
C ILE A 41 -5.58 -0.39 0.19
N GLY A 42 -4.37 -0.16 -0.25
CA GLY A 42 -4.08 1.00 -1.09
C GLY A 42 -2.64 1.44 -1.11
N SER A 43 -2.43 2.68 -1.55
CA SER A 43 -1.10 3.30 -1.63
C SER A 43 -1.17 4.75 -1.19
N GLN A 44 -0.08 5.25 -0.62
CA GLN A 44 0.05 6.60 -0.08
C GLN A 44 -0.95 6.83 1.07
N ILE A 45 -0.97 5.90 2.01
CA ILE A 45 -1.87 5.88 3.16
C ILE A 45 -1.18 6.63 4.32
N PHE A 46 -1.83 7.68 4.81
CA PHE A 46 -1.38 8.46 5.97
C PHE A 46 -2.19 8.15 7.22
N GLU A 47 -3.45 7.74 7.06
CA GLU A 47 -4.37 7.45 8.15
C GLU A 47 -4.21 5.99 8.62
N LEU A 48 -3.55 5.80 9.75
CA LEU A 48 -3.27 4.46 10.28
C LEU A 48 -4.53 3.71 10.76
N GLN A 49 -5.65 4.41 10.95
CA GLN A 49 -6.92 3.76 11.26
C GLN A 49 -7.32 2.74 10.18
N CYS A 50 -6.97 3.01 8.90
CA CYS A 50 -7.24 2.06 7.81
C CYS A 50 -6.54 0.71 8.02
N TYR A 51 -5.32 0.71 8.56
CA TYR A 51 -4.61 -0.52 8.89
C TYR A 51 -5.19 -1.21 10.13
N TYR A 52 -5.63 -0.44 11.11
CA TYR A 52 -6.34 -1.00 12.27
C TYR A 52 -7.57 -1.78 11.83
N ASP A 53 -8.40 -1.15 10.98
CA ASP A 53 -9.64 -1.75 10.48
C ASP A 53 -9.36 -2.99 9.60
N GLU A 54 -8.32 -2.94 8.77
CA GLU A 54 -7.84 -4.08 7.97
C GLU A 54 -7.44 -5.25 8.87
N VAL A 55 -6.59 -5.01 9.87
CA VAL A 55 -6.14 -6.05 10.82
C VAL A 55 -7.33 -6.62 11.57
N GLU A 56 -8.27 -5.79 12.00
CA GLU A 56 -9.50 -6.25 12.66
C GLU A 56 -10.29 -7.23 11.79
N ILE A 57 -10.45 -6.94 10.51
CA ILE A 57 -11.14 -7.82 9.55
C ILE A 57 -10.38 -9.13 9.38
N LEU A 58 -9.07 -9.06 9.13
CA LEU A 58 -8.23 -10.25 8.93
C LEU A 58 -8.21 -11.16 10.15
N VAL A 59 -8.07 -10.60 11.34
CA VAL A 59 -8.06 -11.36 12.61
C VAL A 59 -9.39 -12.06 12.86
N LYS A 60 -10.51 -11.38 12.63
CA LYS A 60 -11.85 -11.99 12.74
C LYS A 60 -12.01 -13.15 11.77
N GLU A 61 -11.54 -12.98 10.54
CA GLU A 61 -11.64 -13.99 9.51
C GLU A 61 -10.72 -15.20 9.81
N ILE A 62 -9.51 -14.97 10.28
CA ILE A 62 -8.61 -16.05 10.74
C ILE A 62 -9.24 -16.84 11.89
N SER A 63 -9.85 -16.17 12.85
CA SER A 63 -10.55 -16.81 13.96
C SER A 63 -11.74 -17.65 13.45
N ARG A 64 -12.53 -17.10 12.55
CA ARG A 64 -13.67 -17.79 11.93
C ARG A 64 -13.22 -19.04 11.16
N ILE A 65 -12.13 -18.97 10.38
CA ILE A 65 -11.58 -20.12 9.67
C ILE A 65 -11.16 -21.22 10.65
N LYS A 66 -10.52 -20.86 11.76
CA LYS A 66 -10.15 -21.81 12.81
C LYS A 66 -11.37 -22.49 13.42
N GLU A 67 -12.39 -21.76 13.77
CA GLU A 67 -13.62 -22.27 14.38
C GLU A 67 -14.41 -23.16 13.42
N GLN A 68 -14.59 -22.71 12.18
CA GLN A 68 -15.45 -23.38 11.21
C GLN A 68 -14.77 -24.56 10.51
N PHE A 69 -13.48 -24.44 10.19
CA PHE A 69 -12.76 -25.44 9.38
C PHE A 69 -11.70 -26.21 10.15
N GLY A 70 -11.41 -25.83 11.40
CA GLY A 70 -10.35 -26.42 12.21
C GLY A 70 -8.93 -26.14 11.69
N LEU A 71 -8.75 -25.11 10.86
CA LEU A 71 -7.46 -24.72 10.32
C LEU A 71 -6.86 -23.59 11.16
N THR A 72 -5.66 -23.80 11.67
CA THR A 72 -4.89 -22.74 12.33
C THR A 72 -4.02 -22.06 11.27
N LEU A 73 -4.22 -20.77 11.10
CA LEU A 73 -3.40 -19.92 10.24
C LEU A 73 -2.38 -19.19 11.12
N ASP A 74 -1.12 -19.27 10.73
CA ASP A 74 0.01 -18.75 11.47
C ASP A 74 0.67 -17.51 10.82
N GLU A 75 0.12 -17.07 9.70
CA GLU A 75 0.61 -15.92 8.94
C GLU A 75 -0.51 -14.89 8.66
N MET A 76 -0.16 -13.63 8.74
CA MET A 76 -1.01 -12.53 8.29
C MET A 76 -0.16 -11.52 7.53
N ASN A 77 -0.59 -11.11 6.35
CA ASN A 77 0.08 -10.08 5.57
C ASN A 77 -0.86 -8.88 5.38
N ILE A 78 -0.45 -7.74 5.89
CA ILE A 78 -1.21 -6.48 5.81
C ILE A 78 -0.80 -5.61 4.61
N GLY A 79 -0.10 -6.19 3.65
CA GLY A 79 0.32 -5.50 2.44
C GLY A 79 1.28 -4.35 2.68
N GLY A 80 1.22 -3.38 1.79
CA GLY A 80 2.04 -2.19 1.84
C GLY A 80 1.21 -0.92 1.86
N GLY A 81 1.69 0.09 1.16
CA GLY A 81 0.93 1.32 0.96
C GLY A 81 1.23 2.43 1.94
N LEU A 82 2.12 2.22 2.91
CA LEU A 82 2.53 3.27 3.86
C LEU A 82 2.96 4.52 3.11
N GLY A 83 2.39 5.67 3.48
CA GLY A 83 2.62 6.95 2.85
C GLY A 83 4.05 7.43 2.99
N VAL A 84 4.48 8.26 2.04
CA VAL A 84 5.80 8.91 2.07
C VAL A 84 5.65 10.38 1.74
N LYS A 85 6.61 11.18 2.18
CA LYS A 85 6.65 12.62 1.91
C LYS A 85 7.03 12.89 0.46
N TYR A 86 6.14 13.57 -0.28
CA TYR A 86 6.43 14.16 -1.60
C TYR A 86 6.47 15.68 -1.56
N THR A 87 5.71 16.29 -0.66
CA THR A 87 5.64 17.73 -0.47
C THR A 87 5.92 18.10 0.99
N ASP A 88 6.14 19.37 1.29
CA ASP A 88 6.37 19.83 2.66
C ASP A 88 5.13 19.73 3.56
N PHE A 89 3.96 19.53 2.97
CA PHE A 89 2.69 19.38 3.70
C PHE A 89 2.43 17.90 4.08
N ASP A 90 3.19 16.96 3.54
CA ASP A 90 3.01 15.54 3.84
C ASP A 90 3.67 15.18 5.18
N THR A 91 2.91 14.51 6.03
CA THR A 91 3.34 13.99 7.34
C THR A 91 3.12 12.48 7.40
N PRO A 92 3.95 11.69 6.73
CA PRO A 92 3.78 10.24 6.72
C PRO A 92 4.02 9.63 8.11
N PRO A 93 3.24 8.61 8.48
CA PRO A 93 3.51 7.84 9.67
C PRO A 93 4.78 6.99 9.49
N ASP A 94 5.45 6.72 10.59
CA ASP A 94 6.60 5.81 10.60
C ASP A 94 6.18 4.34 10.81
N VAL A 95 7.12 3.44 10.57
CA VAL A 95 6.89 1.99 10.72
C VAL A 95 6.64 1.60 12.18
N GLU A 96 7.24 2.31 13.14
CA GLU A 96 7.04 2.03 14.56
C GLU A 96 5.60 2.33 14.98
N THR A 97 5.04 3.44 14.51
CA THR A 97 3.64 3.80 14.75
C THR A 97 2.69 2.80 14.09
N LEU A 98 2.98 2.35 12.87
CA LEU A 98 2.23 1.28 12.22
C LEU A 98 2.26 -0.01 13.05
N ALA A 99 3.43 -0.43 13.53
CA ALA A 99 3.57 -1.63 14.35
C ALA A 99 2.75 -1.55 15.65
N LYS A 100 2.69 -0.39 16.29
CA LYS A 100 1.84 -0.17 17.49
C LYS A 100 0.36 -0.36 17.17
N VAL A 101 -0.12 0.22 16.07
CA VAL A 101 -1.52 0.12 15.64
C VAL A 101 -1.90 -1.33 15.32
N VAL A 102 -1.04 -2.06 14.62
CA VAL A 102 -1.24 -3.49 14.31
C VAL A 102 -1.29 -4.32 15.59
N THR A 103 -0.35 -4.09 16.50
CA THR A 103 -0.30 -4.81 17.79
C THR A 103 -1.52 -4.54 18.65
N GLU A 104 -2.00 -3.29 18.68
CA GLU A 104 -3.21 -2.91 19.40
C GLU A 104 -4.44 -3.63 18.85
N ALA A 105 -4.62 -3.63 17.53
CA ALA A 105 -5.73 -4.32 16.88
C ALA A 105 -5.71 -5.84 17.18
N MET A 106 -4.54 -6.48 17.12
CA MET A 106 -4.40 -7.90 17.43
C MET A 106 -4.71 -8.21 18.90
N THR A 107 -4.20 -7.39 19.82
CA THR A 107 -4.39 -7.59 21.27
C THR A 107 -5.86 -7.53 21.65
N LYS A 108 -6.63 -6.65 21.03
CA LYS A 108 -8.07 -6.51 21.26
C LYS A 108 -8.84 -7.82 21.02
N TYR A 109 -8.42 -8.62 20.06
CA TYR A 109 -9.11 -9.86 19.68
C TYR A 109 -8.47 -11.12 20.28
N ALA A 110 -7.41 -10.98 21.09
CA ALA A 110 -6.71 -12.08 21.75
C ALA A 110 -6.30 -13.22 20.78
N VAL A 111 -5.95 -12.86 19.54
CA VAL A 111 -5.51 -13.81 18.51
C VAL A 111 -4.00 -13.77 18.42
N GLU A 112 -3.38 -14.93 18.57
CA GLU A 112 -1.95 -15.11 18.37
C GLU A 112 -1.69 -15.49 16.91
N ILE A 113 -1.01 -14.60 16.18
CA ILE A 113 -0.52 -14.84 14.83
C ILE A 113 1.00 -14.69 14.90
N PRO A 114 1.75 -15.82 14.80
CA PRO A 114 3.19 -15.82 15.00
C PRO A 114 3.97 -14.97 14.00
N THR A 115 3.46 -14.81 12.77
CA THR A 115 4.19 -14.12 11.72
C THR A 115 3.31 -13.08 11.04
N ILE A 116 3.76 -11.83 11.08
CA ILE A 116 3.13 -10.73 10.36
C ILE A 116 4.07 -10.25 9.27
N TYR A 117 3.54 -10.16 8.05
CA TYR A 117 4.25 -9.62 6.89
C TYR A 117 3.75 -8.22 6.57
N ILE A 118 4.67 -7.37 6.14
CA ILE A 118 4.37 -6.07 5.54
C ILE A 118 5.12 -5.94 4.21
N GLU A 119 4.58 -5.17 3.27
CA GLU A 119 5.13 -4.98 1.92
C GLU A 119 5.44 -3.50 1.62
N PRO A 120 6.30 -2.82 2.39
CA PRO A 120 6.47 -1.37 2.36
C PRO A 120 7.40 -0.92 1.22
N GLY A 121 7.06 -1.18 -0.03
CA GLY A 121 7.92 -0.87 -1.18
C GLY A 121 8.32 0.60 -1.26
N ARG A 122 7.35 1.49 -1.37
CA ARG A 122 7.58 2.93 -1.51
C ARG A 122 8.29 3.55 -0.32
N SER A 123 7.88 3.23 0.90
CA SER A 123 8.44 3.81 2.12
C SER A 123 9.91 3.42 2.37
N ILE A 124 10.39 2.35 1.73
CA ILE A 124 11.80 1.95 1.81
C ILE A 124 12.66 2.78 0.85
N ILE A 125 12.20 2.99 -0.40
CA ILE A 125 13.09 3.42 -1.48
C ILE A 125 12.84 4.85 -1.99
N SER A 126 11.65 5.42 -1.78
CA SER A 126 11.25 6.66 -2.45
C SER A 126 12.15 7.86 -2.18
N THR A 127 12.73 7.95 -0.99
CA THR A 127 13.63 9.05 -0.59
C THR A 127 15.09 8.81 -0.98
N SER A 128 15.41 7.65 -1.56
CA SER A 128 16.77 7.23 -1.89
C SER A 128 17.16 7.58 -3.32
N GLY A 129 16.23 8.07 -4.15
CA GLY A 129 16.45 8.33 -5.56
C GLY A 129 15.93 9.69 -6.01
N VAL A 130 16.54 10.22 -7.06
CA VAL A 130 16.11 11.42 -7.78
C VAL A 130 16.05 11.13 -9.26
N THR A 131 15.17 11.81 -9.98
CA THR A 131 15.15 11.77 -11.45
C THR A 131 15.71 13.07 -11.97
N LEU A 132 16.70 12.99 -12.85
CA LEU A 132 17.32 14.14 -13.49
C LEU A 132 16.78 14.29 -14.91
N TYR A 133 16.42 15.51 -15.25
CA TYR A 133 16.01 15.89 -16.60
C TYR A 133 16.87 17.03 -17.10
N THR A 134 17.12 17.05 -18.40
CA THR A 134 17.82 18.15 -19.06
C THR A 134 16.81 19.19 -19.52
N VAL A 135 17.03 20.43 -19.17
CA VAL A 135 16.20 21.55 -19.65
C VAL A 135 16.50 21.80 -21.13
N GLY A 136 15.48 21.76 -21.95
CA GLY A 136 15.53 22.10 -23.37
C GLY A 136 15.11 23.56 -23.62
N SER A 137 13.97 23.75 -24.27
CA SER A 137 13.45 25.08 -24.60
C SER A 137 12.55 25.64 -23.49
N SER A 138 12.38 26.97 -23.49
CA SER A 138 11.41 27.60 -22.62
C SER A 138 10.55 28.60 -23.39
N LYS A 139 9.31 28.79 -22.97
CA LYS A 139 8.36 29.73 -23.54
C LYS A 139 7.68 30.56 -22.45
N GLN A 140 7.75 31.87 -22.57
CA GLN A 140 6.96 32.78 -21.75
C GLN A 140 5.65 33.11 -22.50
N VAL A 141 4.52 32.89 -21.82
CA VAL A 141 3.22 33.38 -22.31
C VAL A 141 3.03 34.82 -21.79
N PRO A 142 2.67 35.79 -22.63
CA PRO A 142 2.39 37.14 -22.17
C PRO A 142 1.33 37.15 -21.06
N ASN A 143 1.63 37.76 -19.94
CA ASN A 143 0.77 37.82 -18.73
C ASN A 143 0.37 36.45 -18.18
N GLY A 144 1.08 35.38 -18.52
CA GLY A 144 0.79 34.01 -18.14
C GLY A 144 2.00 33.25 -17.63
N ARG A 145 1.91 31.94 -17.67
CA ARG A 145 2.93 31.01 -17.19
C ARG A 145 4.17 31.00 -18.08
N LYS A 146 5.32 30.72 -17.47
CA LYS A 146 6.52 30.30 -18.19
C LYS A 146 6.54 28.77 -18.26
N TYR A 147 6.62 28.21 -19.45
CA TYR A 147 6.80 26.81 -19.67
C TYR A 147 8.28 26.50 -19.89
N VAL A 148 8.76 25.42 -19.29
CA VAL A 148 10.11 24.91 -19.44
C VAL A 148 9.98 23.46 -19.88
N ALA A 149 10.47 23.15 -21.07
CA ALA A 149 10.49 21.79 -21.58
C ALA A 149 11.69 21.03 -21.02
N VAL A 150 11.49 19.75 -20.73
CA VAL A 150 12.53 18.82 -20.30
C VAL A 150 12.51 17.57 -21.18
N ASP A 151 13.57 16.79 -21.15
CA ASP A 151 13.74 15.56 -21.93
C ASP A 151 13.05 14.34 -21.29
N GLY A 152 12.00 14.56 -20.53
CA GLY A 152 11.20 13.53 -19.87
C GLY A 152 9.71 13.80 -19.98
N GLY A 153 8.90 12.80 -19.64
CA GLY A 153 7.45 12.90 -19.75
C GLY A 153 6.71 11.77 -19.05
N MET A 154 5.50 11.49 -19.54
CA MET A 154 4.64 10.45 -18.96
C MET A 154 5.24 9.04 -18.98
N ALA A 155 6.13 8.75 -19.92
CA ALA A 155 6.82 7.45 -19.97
C ALA A 155 7.74 7.26 -18.76
N ASP A 156 8.30 8.35 -18.22
CA ASP A 156 9.19 8.31 -17.05
C ASP A 156 8.39 8.42 -15.74
N ASN A 157 7.40 9.31 -15.72
CA ASN A 157 6.58 9.53 -14.53
C ASN A 157 5.12 9.84 -14.92
N PRO A 158 4.25 8.82 -15.02
CA PRO A 158 2.84 9.01 -15.36
C PRO A 158 2.00 9.56 -14.20
N ARG A 159 2.52 9.58 -12.98
CA ARG A 159 1.75 9.86 -11.76
C ARG A 159 1.09 11.25 -11.71
N PRO A 160 1.73 12.34 -12.16
CA PRO A 160 1.07 13.65 -12.18
C PRO A 160 -0.21 13.65 -13.03
N SER A 161 -0.18 12.98 -14.19
CA SER A 161 -1.33 12.90 -15.09
C SER A 161 -2.41 11.92 -14.64
N MET A 162 -2.02 10.76 -14.11
CA MET A 162 -2.96 9.69 -13.75
C MET A 162 -3.55 9.85 -12.36
N TYR A 163 -2.77 10.39 -11.41
CA TYR A 163 -3.15 10.45 -10.00
C TYR A 163 -3.09 11.85 -9.41
N GLN A 164 -2.86 12.88 -10.24
CA GLN A 164 -2.69 14.27 -9.80
C GLN A 164 -1.61 14.43 -8.72
N ALA A 165 -0.58 13.56 -8.78
CA ALA A 165 0.50 13.57 -7.82
C ALA A 165 1.36 14.81 -7.98
N GLU A 166 1.64 15.47 -6.87
CA GLU A 166 2.51 16.64 -6.82
C GLU A 166 3.96 16.23 -6.60
N TYR A 167 4.88 16.94 -7.22
CA TYR A 167 6.31 16.77 -7.10
C TYR A 167 7.00 18.12 -6.96
N ILE A 168 8.09 18.15 -6.20
CA ILE A 168 8.98 19.30 -6.10
C ILE A 168 10.09 19.14 -7.12
N ALA A 169 10.29 20.16 -7.96
CA ALA A 169 11.39 20.22 -8.90
C ALA A 169 12.40 21.29 -8.47
N GLN A 170 13.68 20.96 -8.56
CA GLN A 170 14.78 21.87 -8.23
C GLN A 170 15.79 21.91 -9.37
N VAL A 171 16.52 23.04 -9.50
CA VAL A 171 17.60 23.16 -10.48
C VAL A 171 18.84 22.48 -9.90
N ALA A 172 19.22 21.31 -10.46
CA ALA A 172 20.25 20.44 -9.88
C ALA A 172 21.64 21.10 -9.73
N ASN A 173 22.00 22.01 -10.65
CA ASN A 173 23.28 22.72 -10.62
C ASN A 173 23.22 24.08 -9.86
N LYS A 174 22.07 24.40 -9.30
CA LYS A 174 21.86 25.58 -8.43
C LYS A 174 20.81 25.23 -7.35
N PRO A 175 21.13 24.26 -6.48
CA PRO A 175 20.21 23.93 -5.38
C PRO A 175 20.06 25.14 -4.47
N VAL A 176 18.83 25.42 -4.06
CA VAL A 176 18.50 26.49 -3.11
C VAL A 176 18.58 25.94 -1.70
#